data_7145f0e193024433f225236144aeb76d
#
_entry.id   7145f0e193024433f225236144aeb76d
#
_cell.length_a   1.000
_cell.length_b   1.000
_cell.length_c   1.000
_cell.angle_alpha   90.00
_cell.angle_beta   90.00
_cell.angle_gamma   90.00
#
_symmetry.space_group_name_H-M   'P 1'
#
loop_
_entity.id
_entity.type
_entity.pdbx_description
1 polymer ?
#
loop_
_entity_poly.entity_id
_entity_poly.type
_entity_poly.pdbx_seq_one_letter_code
_entity_poly.pdbx_strand_id
1 'polypeptide(L)'
;MTRIHTAFLSALAATSLAATALPALADHAKDKTHDHEAHDHDHDHSHDHDHKNDHDDDIYKGYFDDAQIKPRPLADWEGDWQSVYPLLQSGDLDAVMAHKAAKGDKTAEEYKAYYTTGYATDVDRIVFSGETATFYTGETSVQGRYESDGFEVLTYEKGNRGVRYIFEKISGDAEAPMFFQFSDHKIAPAKADHYHLYWGDDRAALLKEVTNWPTYYPAALSPADISAEMQAH
;
A
#
# COMPACT_ATOMS: atom_id res chain seq x y z
N MET A 1 -44.57 -37.60 22.31
CA MET A 1 -44.48 -36.23 21.74
C MET A 1 -43.19 -36.12 20.99
N THR A 2 -43.24 -36.36 19.68
CA THR A 2 -42.09 -36.50 18.80
C THR A 2 -41.78 -35.12 18.18
N ARG A 3 -40.61 -34.58 18.43
CA ARG A 3 -40.15 -33.33 17.76
C ARG A 3 -39.36 -33.68 16.51
N ILE A 4 -39.90 -33.26 15.37
CA ILE A 4 -39.30 -33.39 14.05
C ILE A 4 -38.34 -32.18 13.88
N HIS A 5 -37.04 -32.47 13.67
CA HIS A 5 -36.07 -31.47 13.28
C HIS A 5 -35.98 -31.44 11.77
N THR A 6 -36.41 -30.33 11.19
CA THR A 6 -36.26 -30.07 9.75
C THR A 6 -34.92 -29.41 9.53
N ALA A 7 -34.00 -30.11 8.87
CA ALA A 7 -32.73 -29.58 8.43
C ALA A 7 -32.91 -28.86 7.09
N PHE A 8 -32.64 -27.57 7.05
CA PHE A 8 -32.53 -26.79 5.80
C PHE A 8 -31.13 -26.95 5.23
N LEU A 9 -31.01 -27.64 4.12
CA LEU A 9 -29.82 -27.65 3.28
C LEU A 9 -29.84 -26.39 2.41
N SER A 10 -28.98 -25.42 2.69
CA SER A 10 -28.72 -24.30 1.78
C SER A 10 -27.61 -24.70 0.83
N ALA A 11 -27.92 -24.89 -0.44
CA ALA A 11 -26.96 -25.07 -1.50
C ALA A 11 -26.36 -23.70 -1.87
N LEU A 12 -25.07 -23.50 -1.60
CA LEU A 12 -24.31 -22.34 -2.04
C LEU A 12 -23.83 -22.62 -3.47
N ALA A 13 -24.40 -21.95 -4.44
CA ALA A 13 -23.91 -21.94 -5.81
C ALA A 13 -22.72 -20.97 -5.90
N ALA A 14 -21.51 -21.49 -6.04
CA ALA A 14 -20.32 -20.72 -6.35
C ALA A 14 -20.34 -20.34 -7.83
N THR A 15 -20.63 -19.10 -8.15
CA THR A 15 -20.39 -18.53 -9.48
C THR A 15 -18.96 -18.02 -9.53
N SER A 16 -18.10 -18.75 -10.21
CA SER A 16 -16.76 -18.31 -10.56
C SER A 16 -16.83 -17.21 -11.60
N LEU A 17 -16.51 -15.97 -11.19
CA LEU A 17 -16.29 -14.86 -12.11
C LEU A 17 -14.85 -14.96 -12.62
N ALA A 18 -14.68 -15.32 -13.88
CA ALA A 18 -13.39 -15.27 -14.57
C ALA A 18 -13.05 -13.80 -14.85
N ALA A 19 -12.04 -13.27 -14.19
CA ALA A 19 -11.47 -11.97 -14.52
C ALA A 19 -10.66 -12.11 -15.80
N THR A 20 -11.17 -11.56 -16.90
CA THR A 20 -10.41 -11.41 -18.15
C THR A 20 -9.50 -10.19 -18.04
N ALA A 21 -8.20 -10.43 -17.92
CA ALA A 21 -7.19 -9.39 -18.05
C ALA A 21 -7.16 -8.86 -19.49
N LEU A 22 -7.37 -7.56 -19.67
CA LEU A 22 -7.15 -6.86 -20.94
C LEU A 22 -5.68 -6.47 -21.06
N PRO A 23 -5.05 -6.64 -22.23
CA PRO A 23 -3.65 -6.26 -22.40
C PRO A 23 -3.52 -4.74 -22.55
N ALA A 24 -2.54 -4.16 -21.87
CA ALA A 24 -2.13 -2.78 -22.04
C ALA A 24 -1.51 -2.58 -23.44
N LEU A 25 -2.03 -1.61 -24.19
CA LEU A 25 -1.50 -1.18 -25.49
C LEU A 25 -0.14 -0.50 -25.27
N ALA A 26 0.88 -1.04 -25.92
CA ALA A 26 2.18 -0.42 -26.04
C ALA A 26 2.09 0.77 -27.01
N ASP A 27 2.57 1.93 -26.56
CA ASP A 27 2.68 3.13 -27.38
C ASP A 27 3.93 3.05 -28.28
N HIS A 28 3.74 3.43 -29.55
CA HIS A 28 4.74 3.31 -30.60
C HIS A 28 5.77 4.45 -30.50
N ALA A 29 7.03 4.10 -30.27
CA ALA A 29 8.16 4.98 -30.54
C ALA A 29 8.32 5.18 -32.06
N LYS A 30 8.16 6.42 -32.52
CA LYS A 30 8.54 6.83 -33.88
C LYS A 30 10.04 7.16 -33.90
N ASP A 31 10.77 6.31 -34.60
CA ASP A 31 12.12 6.55 -35.11
C ASP A 31 12.15 7.80 -36.00
N LYS A 32 12.99 8.77 -35.67
CA LYS A 32 13.43 9.85 -36.54
C LYS A 32 14.94 9.96 -36.47
N THR A 33 15.58 9.34 -37.42
CA THR A 33 16.97 9.61 -37.77
C THR A 33 17.11 11.05 -38.27
N HIS A 34 17.96 11.83 -37.64
CA HIS A 34 18.53 13.05 -38.15
C HIS A 34 20.04 13.03 -37.97
N ASP A 35 20.74 13.05 -39.10
CA ASP A 35 22.15 13.40 -39.24
C ASP A 35 22.38 14.83 -38.77
N HIS A 36 23.36 15.04 -37.90
CA HIS A 36 23.89 16.36 -37.63
C HIS A 36 25.40 16.37 -37.53
N GLU A 37 25.93 17.26 -38.35
CA GLU A 37 27.32 17.67 -38.47
C GLU A 37 27.90 18.18 -37.12
N ALA A 38 29.22 17.99 -37.00
CA ALA A 38 30.03 18.43 -35.90
C ALA A 38 30.10 19.96 -35.79
N HIS A 39 29.76 20.49 -34.64
CA HIS A 39 30.23 21.80 -34.17
C HIS A 39 30.80 21.67 -32.76
N ASP A 40 32.09 21.90 -32.72
CA ASP A 40 32.94 22.03 -31.57
C ASP A 40 32.58 23.35 -30.85
N HIS A 41 32.04 23.30 -29.63
CA HIS A 41 31.98 24.42 -28.70
C HIS A 41 32.20 23.93 -27.29
N ASP A 42 33.41 24.17 -26.83
CA ASP A 42 33.88 24.13 -25.46
C ASP A 42 33.02 25.12 -24.61
N HIS A 43 32.13 24.61 -23.77
CA HIS A 43 31.58 25.34 -22.64
C HIS A 43 31.49 24.41 -21.42
N ASP A 44 32.49 24.60 -20.57
CA ASP A 44 32.51 24.16 -19.19
C ASP A 44 31.32 24.79 -18.44
N HIS A 45 30.24 24.00 -18.27
CA HIS A 45 29.21 24.24 -17.30
C HIS A 45 29.02 22.99 -16.47
N SER A 46 29.65 23.02 -15.29
CA SER A 46 29.35 22.13 -14.17
C SER A 46 27.88 22.32 -13.78
N HIS A 47 26.99 21.55 -14.39
CA HIS A 47 25.64 21.33 -13.87
C HIS A 47 25.70 20.12 -12.97
N ASP A 48 25.82 20.42 -11.69
CA ASP A 48 25.51 19.49 -10.61
C ASP A 48 23.98 19.21 -10.67
N HIS A 49 23.58 18.34 -11.58
CA HIS A 49 22.20 17.88 -11.65
C HIS A 49 21.99 16.89 -10.53
N ASP A 50 21.04 17.19 -9.67
CA ASP A 50 20.52 16.43 -8.55
C ASP A 50 20.07 15.02 -9.02
N HIS A 51 21.01 14.09 -9.15
CA HIS A 51 20.73 12.67 -9.45
C HIS A 51 20.04 11.91 -8.30
N LYS A 52 19.74 12.59 -7.21
CA LYS A 52 19.01 11.98 -6.08
C LYS A 52 17.54 11.73 -6.36
N ASN A 53 16.87 12.61 -7.10
CA ASN A 53 15.42 12.51 -7.33
C ASN A 53 15.06 11.31 -8.23
N ASP A 54 15.86 10.98 -9.24
CA ASP A 54 15.57 9.89 -10.17
C ASP A 54 15.62 8.51 -9.49
N HIS A 55 16.57 8.31 -8.56
CA HIS A 55 16.70 7.04 -7.83
C HIS A 55 15.59 6.81 -6.80
N ASP A 56 15.13 7.86 -6.13
CA ASP A 56 14.05 7.76 -5.16
C ASP A 56 12.71 7.47 -5.86
N ASP A 57 12.51 8.03 -7.05
CA ASP A 57 11.35 7.76 -7.91
C ASP A 57 11.32 6.30 -8.40
N ASP A 58 12.45 5.74 -8.77
CA ASP A 58 12.55 4.34 -9.20
C ASP A 58 12.24 3.39 -8.04
N ILE A 59 12.78 3.65 -6.86
CA ILE A 59 12.49 2.88 -5.64
C ILE A 59 10.98 2.92 -5.33
N TYR A 60 10.37 4.11 -5.37
CA TYR A 60 8.94 4.28 -5.14
C TYR A 60 8.09 3.46 -6.11
N LYS A 61 8.49 3.38 -7.37
CA LYS A 61 7.81 2.58 -8.41
C LYS A 61 8.10 1.08 -8.32
N GLY A 62 8.99 0.65 -7.42
CA GLY A 62 9.34 -0.75 -7.20
C GLY A 62 10.51 -1.24 -8.06
N TYR A 63 11.37 -0.35 -8.53
CA TYR A 63 12.59 -0.67 -9.27
C TYR A 63 13.81 -0.41 -8.40
N PHE A 64 14.33 -1.47 -7.80
CA PHE A 64 15.49 -1.43 -6.89
C PHE A 64 16.22 -2.77 -6.86
N ASP A 65 17.50 -2.77 -6.48
CA ASP A 65 18.31 -3.96 -6.30
C ASP A 65 18.22 -4.50 -4.86
N ASP A 66 18.44 -5.80 -4.66
CA ASP A 66 18.42 -6.45 -3.34
C ASP A 66 19.43 -5.81 -2.38
N ALA A 67 20.58 -5.35 -2.88
CA ALA A 67 21.60 -4.71 -2.07
C ALA A 67 21.16 -3.38 -1.42
N GLN A 68 20.14 -2.73 -1.98
CA GLN A 68 19.58 -1.48 -1.47
C GLN A 68 18.63 -1.71 -0.29
N ILE A 69 18.05 -2.90 -0.19
CA ILE A 69 17.09 -3.23 0.87
C ILE A 69 17.82 -3.38 2.20
N LYS A 70 17.30 -2.72 3.23
CA LYS A 70 17.81 -2.80 4.60
C LYS A 70 16.69 -3.16 5.57
N PRO A 71 16.99 -3.92 6.64
CA PRO A 71 16.04 -4.10 7.75
C PRO A 71 15.58 -2.75 8.29
N ARG A 72 14.28 -2.65 8.63
CA ARG A 72 13.69 -1.44 9.20
C ARG A 72 13.14 -1.72 10.60
N PRO A 73 13.45 -0.89 11.59
CA PRO A 73 12.89 -1.02 12.94
C PRO A 73 11.42 -0.54 12.97
N LEU A 74 10.61 -1.04 13.91
CA LEU A 74 9.23 -0.60 14.11
C LEU A 74 9.14 0.93 14.37
N ALA A 75 10.21 1.53 14.90
CA ALA A 75 10.33 2.97 15.13
C ALA A 75 10.15 3.82 13.85
N ASP A 76 10.37 3.26 12.66
CA ASP A 76 10.11 3.97 11.40
C ASP A 76 8.62 4.30 11.20
N TRP A 77 7.73 3.53 11.83
CA TRP A 77 6.27 3.72 11.82
C TRP A 77 5.72 4.24 13.15
N GLU A 78 6.58 4.58 14.12
CA GLU A 78 6.13 5.10 15.42
C GLU A 78 5.25 6.33 15.24
N GLY A 79 4.10 6.33 15.94
CA GLY A 79 3.12 7.42 15.89
C GLY A 79 1.69 6.95 15.95
N ASP A 80 0.80 7.91 15.72
CA ASP A 80 -0.65 7.77 15.69
C ASP A 80 -1.14 7.88 14.25
N TRP A 81 -1.92 6.91 13.79
CA TRP A 81 -2.27 6.71 12.38
C TRP A 81 -3.77 6.51 12.22
N GLN A 82 -4.36 7.19 11.25
CA GLN A 82 -5.78 7.07 10.89
C GLN A 82 -5.96 6.32 9.57
N SER A 83 -6.99 5.49 9.49
CA SER A 83 -7.40 4.84 8.25
C SER A 83 -7.99 5.84 7.26
N VAL A 84 -7.66 5.71 5.99
CA VAL A 84 -8.28 6.49 4.91
C VAL A 84 -9.62 5.93 4.45
N TYR A 85 -10.01 4.75 4.92
CA TYR A 85 -11.26 4.11 4.50
C TYR A 85 -12.50 4.93 4.86
N PRO A 86 -12.64 5.48 6.09
CA PRO A 86 -13.75 6.39 6.40
C PRO A 86 -13.78 7.65 5.53
N LEU A 87 -12.62 8.20 5.16
CA LEU A 87 -12.50 9.39 4.30
C LEU A 87 -12.95 9.08 2.86
N LEU A 88 -12.66 7.88 2.37
CA LEU A 88 -13.16 7.43 1.07
C LEU A 88 -14.69 7.27 1.08
N GLN A 89 -15.25 6.72 2.16
CA GLN A 89 -16.68 6.53 2.31
C GLN A 89 -17.47 7.83 2.46
N SER A 90 -16.92 8.81 3.21
CA SER A 90 -17.54 10.14 3.38
C SER A 90 -17.52 11.01 2.12
N GLY A 91 -16.64 10.68 1.15
CA GLY A 91 -16.43 11.48 -0.07
C GLY A 91 -15.30 12.50 0.03
N ASP A 92 -14.57 12.57 1.16
CA ASP A 92 -13.42 13.47 1.34
C ASP A 92 -12.29 13.19 0.33
N LEU A 93 -12.25 11.96 -0.21
CA LEU A 93 -11.28 11.56 -1.25
C LEU A 93 -11.84 11.57 -2.68
N ASP A 94 -13.03 12.10 -2.92
CA ASP A 94 -13.62 12.11 -4.27
C ASP A 94 -12.76 12.92 -5.27
N ALA A 95 -12.09 13.98 -4.80
CA ALA A 95 -11.15 14.73 -5.63
C ALA A 95 -9.93 13.90 -6.06
N VAL A 96 -9.47 12.98 -5.22
CA VAL A 96 -8.39 12.02 -5.56
C VAL A 96 -8.88 11.06 -6.64
N MET A 97 -10.11 10.56 -6.54
CA MET A 97 -10.68 9.65 -7.54
C MET A 97 -10.85 10.36 -8.90
N ALA A 98 -11.32 11.61 -8.89
CA ALA A 98 -11.41 12.43 -10.09
C ALA A 98 -10.04 12.69 -10.74
N HIS A 99 -9.02 12.99 -9.91
CA HIS A 99 -7.65 13.18 -10.38
C HIS A 99 -7.06 11.92 -11.03
N LYS A 100 -7.27 10.75 -10.41
CA LYS A 100 -6.83 9.47 -10.97
C LYS A 100 -7.57 9.13 -12.27
N ALA A 101 -8.86 9.44 -12.36
CA ALA A 101 -9.64 9.26 -13.58
C ALA A 101 -9.15 10.13 -14.75
N ALA A 102 -8.67 11.35 -14.45
CA ALA A 102 -8.12 12.23 -15.48
C ALA A 102 -6.78 11.74 -16.07
N LYS A 103 -6.05 10.87 -15.34
CA LYS A 103 -4.73 10.35 -15.73
C LYS A 103 -4.74 8.85 -16.10
N GLY A 104 -5.77 8.13 -15.72
CA GLY A 104 -5.84 6.66 -15.82
C GLY A 104 -6.89 6.17 -16.83
N ASP A 105 -7.23 4.90 -16.68
CA ASP A 105 -8.07 4.11 -17.59
C ASP A 105 -9.50 3.86 -17.07
N LYS A 106 -9.84 4.39 -15.88
CA LYS A 106 -11.13 4.17 -15.20
C LYS A 106 -11.83 5.49 -14.93
N THR A 107 -13.16 5.44 -14.78
CA THR A 107 -13.95 6.57 -14.27
C THR A 107 -13.66 6.80 -12.78
N ALA A 108 -14.04 7.96 -12.25
CA ALA A 108 -13.89 8.25 -10.82
C ALA A 108 -14.67 7.25 -9.94
N GLU A 109 -15.87 6.83 -10.39
CA GLU A 109 -16.70 5.83 -9.71
C GLU A 109 -16.02 4.46 -9.69
N GLU A 110 -15.41 4.05 -10.81
CA GLU A 110 -14.69 2.77 -10.89
C GLU A 110 -13.43 2.79 -10.02
N TYR A 111 -12.69 3.91 -9.97
CA TYR A 111 -11.60 4.10 -9.02
C TYR A 111 -12.10 4.05 -7.58
N LYS A 112 -13.20 4.74 -7.24
CA LYS A 112 -13.78 4.68 -5.90
C LYS A 112 -14.17 3.26 -5.49
N ALA A 113 -14.78 2.49 -6.38
CA ALA A 113 -15.12 1.08 -6.14
C ALA A 113 -13.87 0.21 -5.91
N TYR A 114 -12.83 0.40 -6.71
CA TYR A 114 -11.55 -0.29 -6.58
C TYR A 114 -10.87 0.01 -5.22
N TYR A 115 -10.78 1.29 -4.85
CA TYR A 115 -10.20 1.69 -3.57
C TYR A 115 -11.10 1.34 -2.37
N THR A 116 -12.43 1.26 -2.55
CA THR A 116 -13.34 0.77 -1.52
C THR A 116 -12.99 -0.67 -1.13
N THR A 117 -12.68 -1.53 -2.10
CA THR A 117 -12.20 -2.89 -1.83
C THR A 117 -10.81 -2.87 -1.22
N GLY A 118 -9.89 -2.08 -1.82
CA GLY A 118 -8.48 -2.02 -1.40
C GLY A 118 -8.29 -1.52 0.04
N TYR A 119 -9.00 -0.48 0.43
CA TYR A 119 -8.85 0.16 1.75
C TYR A 119 -9.76 -0.41 2.83
N ALA A 120 -10.69 -1.32 2.49
CA ALA A 120 -11.68 -1.84 3.43
C ALA A 120 -11.04 -2.36 4.72
N THR A 121 -11.48 -1.84 5.86
CA THR A 121 -11.04 -2.21 7.19
C THR A 121 -12.06 -1.75 8.23
N ASP A 122 -12.12 -2.44 9.36
CA ASP A 122 -12.82 -2.03 10.59
C ASP A 122 -11.86 -1.40 11.62
N VAL A 123 -10.54 -1.49 11.39
CA VAL A 123 -9.53 -0.82 12.21
C VAL A 123 -9.37 0.61 11.71
N ASP A 124 -9.93 1.56 12.44
CA ASP A 124 -9.97 2.97 12.05
C ASP A 124 -8.74 3.77 12.50
N ARG A 125 -8.01 3.27 13.50
CA ARG A 125 -6.79 3.91 14.04
C ARG A 125 -5.79 2.88 14.53
N ILE A 126 -4.50 3.16 14.33
CA ILE A 126 -3.40 2.35 14.88
C ILE A 126 -2.39 3.27 15.56
N VAL A 127 -1.90 2.87 16.74
CA VAL A 127 -0.82 3.55 17.44
C VAL A 127 0.37 2.61 17.60
N PHE A 128 1.53 3.03 17.07
CA PHE A 128 2.81 2.36 17.33
C PHE A 128 3.62 3.17 18.33
N SER A 129 4.07 2.54 19.41
CA SER A 129 4.90 3.15 20.45
C SER A 129 5.93 2.14 20.99
N GLY A 130 7.20 2.38 20.68
CA GLY A 130 8.28 1.43 20.94
C GLY A 130 8.02 0.10 20.24
N GLU A 131 7.90 -1.00 21.00
CA GLU A 131 7.60 -2.34 20.47
C GLU A 131 6.09 -2.66 20.46
N THR A 132 5.23 -1.71 20.85
CA THR A 132 3.79 -1.95 21.00
C THR A 132 3.00 -1.40 19.82
N ALA A 133 2.07 -2.21 19.30
CA ALA A 133 1.03 -1.80 18.37
C ALA A 133 -0.34 -1.91 19.05
N THR A 134 -1.14 -0.85 18.96
CA THR A 134 -2.53 -0.82 19.45
C THR A 134 -3.46 -0.56 18.27
N PHE A 135 -4.38 -1.48 18.03
CA PHE A 135 -5.36 -1.44 16.96
C PHE A 135 -6.71 -1.03 17.53
N TYR A 136 -7.35 0.00 16.99
CA TYR A 136 -8.62 0.52 17.41
C TYR A 136 -9.71 0.23 16.40
N THR A 137 -10.86 -0.24 16.88
CA THR A 137 -12.11 -0.40 16.13
C THR A 137 -13.19 0.35 16.89
N GLY A 138 -13.48 1.59 16.49
CA GLY A 138 -14.34 2.51 17.23
C GLY A 138 -13.81 2.76 18.64
N GLU A 139 -14.60 2.43 19.67
CA GLU A 139 -14.25 2.62 21.08
C GLU A 139 -13.46 1.43 21.69
N THR A 140 -13.27 0.36 20.93
CA THR A 140 -12.54 -0.83 21.40
C THR A 140 -11.12 -0.84 20.87
N SER A 141 -10.21 -1.47 21.62
CA SER A 141 -8.84 -1.65 21.14
C SER A 141 -8.26 -2.97 21.61
N VAL A 142 -7.32 -3.48 20.85
CA VAL A 142 -6.46 -4.60 21.21
C VAL A 142 -5.01 -4.20 20.99
N GLN A 143 -4.10 -4.70 21.83
CA GLN A 143 -2.69 -4.37 21.75
C GLN A 143 -1.79 -5.60 21.84
N GLY A 144 -0.63 -5.52 21.20
CA GLY A 144 0.43 -6.50 21.33
C GLY A 144 1.80 -5.85 21.33
N ARG A 145 2.78 -6.56 21.88
CA ARG A 145 4.19 -6.28 21.69
C ARG A 145 4.69 -7.14 20.54
N TYR A 146 5.49 -6.53 19.68
CA TYR A 146 5.95 -7.13 18.45
C TYR A 146 7.46 -7.00 18.30
N GLU A 147 8.07 -7.98 17.67
CA GLU A 147 9.46 -7.94 17.25
C GLU A 147 9.57 -8.13 15.73
N SER A 148 10.68 -7.71 15.15
CA SER A 148 10.91 -7.86 13.71
C SER A 148 11.10 -9.33 13.35
N ASP A 149 10.30 -9.82 12.40
CA ASP A 149 10.45 -11.11 11.72
C ASP A 149 11.09 -10.95 10.32
N GLY A 150 11.84 -9.87 10.12
CA GLY A 150 12.55 -9.60 8.89
C GLY A 150 11.69 -8.95 7.80
N PHE A 151 11.98 -9.26 6.56
CA PHE A 151 11.25 -8.76 5.39
C PHE A 151 11.21 -9.79 4.27
N GLU A 152 10.21 -9.64 3.39
CA GLU A 152 10.08 -10.40 2.15
C GLU A 152 10.00 -9.44 0.96
N VAL A 153 10.57 -9.86 -0.16
CA VAL A 153 10.51 -9.11 -1.41
C VAL A 153 9.50 -9.77 -2.33
N LEU A 154 8.45 -9.04 -2.69
CA LEU A 154 7.44 -9.49 -3.62
C LEU A 154 7.75 -8.94 -5.01
N THR A 155 7.56 -9.76 -6.05
CA THR A 155 7.58 -9.34 -7.45
C THR A 155 6.17 -9.45 -7.99
N TYR A 156 5.62 -8.34 -8.46
CA TYR A 156 4.27 -8.27 -9.01
C TYR A 156 4.26 -8.65 -10.51
N GLU A 157 3.08 -8.92 -11.05
CA GLU A 157 2.91 -9.36 -12.45
C GLU A 157 3.54 -8.41 -13.48
N LYS A 158 3.57 -7.11 -13.18
CA LYS A 158 4.18 -6.08 -14.05
C LYS A 158 5.72 -6.00 -13.93
N GLY A 159 6.32 -6.84 -13.08
CA GLY A 159 7.76 -6.90 -12.85
C GLY A 159 8.30 -5.89 -11.83
N ASN A 160 7.48 -4.96 -11.34
CA ASN A 160 7.84 -4.10 -10.23
C ASN A 160 7.83 -4.90 -8.91
N ARG A 161 8.54 -4.40 -7.92
CA ARG A 161 8.78 -5.10 -6.65
C ARG A 161 8.24 -4.30 -5.47
N GLY A 162 7.93 -5.00 -4.40
CA GLY A 162 7.58 -4.39 -3.11
C GLY A 162 8.27 -5.11 -1.98
N VAL A 163 8.54 -4.41 -0.89
CA VAL A 163 9.09 -5.00 0.33
C VAL A 163 7.98 -5.04 1.38
N ARG A 164 7.82 -6.21 2.01
CA ARG A 164 6.94 -6.42 3.18
C ARG A 164 7.83 -6.52 4.41
N TYR A 165 7.82 -5.51 5.29
CA TYR A 165 8.48 -5.57 6.58
C TYR A 165 7.55 -6.20 7.59
N ILE A 166 7.99 -7.30 8.22
CA ILE A 166 7.15 -8.22 8.96
C ILE A 166 7.46 -8.13 10.44
N PHE A 167 6.42 -8.11 11.27
CA PHE A 167 6.52 -8.10 12.71
C PHE A 167 5.63 -9.21 13.29
N GLU A 168 6.18 -9.95 14.27
CA GLU A 168 5.51 -11.04 14.97
C GLU A 168 5.19 -10.64 16.40
N LYS A 169 3.98 -11.00 16.88
CA LYS A 169 3.54 -10.76 18.23
C LYS A 169 4.28 -11.67 19.23
N ILE A 170 4.95 -11.06 20.19
CA ILE A 170 5.64 -11.76 21.27
C ILE A 170 4.84 -11.79 22.57
N SER A 171 3.88 -10.88 22.78
CA SER A 171 2.96 -10.85 23.92
C SER A 171 1.82 -9.87 23.68
N GLY A 172 0.81 -9.87 24.55
CA GLY A 172 -0.32 -8.94 24.51
C GLY A 172 -1.67 -9.65 24.45
N ASP A 173 -2.68 -8.94 23.97
CA ASP A 173 -4.04 -9.44 23.90
C ASP A 173 -4.16 -10.63 22.92
N ALA A 174 -5.04 -11.58 23.25
CA ALA A 174 -5.24 -12.77 22.42
C ALA A 174 -5.79 -12.39 21.04
N GLU A 175 -6.64 -11.39 20.98
CA GLU A 175 -7.31 -10.86 19.79
C GLU A 175 -6.40 -9.97 18.93
N ALA A 176 -5.25 -9.52 19.45
CA ALA A 176 -4.28 -8.79 18.64
C ALA A 176 -3.64 -9.73 17.60
N PRO A 177 -3.47 -9.30 16.34
CA PRO A 177 -2.99 -10.16 15.26
C PRO A 177 -1.60 -10.74 15.58
N MET A 178 -1.35 -12.00 15.17
CA MET A 178 -0.03 -12.63 15.34
C MET A 178 1.04 -11.97 14.49
N PHE A 179 0.68 -11.50 13.29
CA PHE A 179 1.60 -10.84 12.37
C PHE A 179 0.98 -9.58 11.82
N PHE A 180 1.84 -8.59 11.54
CA PHE A 180 1.51 -7.53 10.60
C PHE A 180 2.70 -7.25 9.68
N GLN A 181 2.40 -6.71 8.48
CA GLN A 181 3.36 -6.47 7.43
C GLN A 181 3.13 -5.10 6.83
N PHE A 182 4.15 -4.25 6.86
CA PHE A 182 4.14 -2.94 6.23
C PHE A 182 4.55 -2.99 4.76
N SER A 183 3.94 -2.12 3.96
CA SER A 183 4.40 -1.72 2.63
C SER A 183 4.20 -0.22 2.47
N ASP A 184 5.29 0.54 2.31
CA ASP A 184 5.26 2.01 2.26
C ASP A 184 6.20 2.62 1.22
N HIS A 185 6.57 1.84 0.20
CA HIS A 185 7.49 2.24 -0.88
C HIS A 185 8.92 2.56 -0.45
N LYS A 186 9.26 2.46 0.84
CA LYS A 186 10.62 2.67 1.37
C LYS A 186 11.30 1.33 1.63
N ILE A 187 12.56 1.21 1.24
CA ILE A 187 13.32 -0.05 1.31
C ILE A 187 14.51 0.00 2.26
N ALA A 188 14.69 1.12 2.96
CA ALA A 188 15.73 1.34 3.97
C ALA A 188 15.17 2.17 5.13
N PRO A 189 15.84 2.19 6.30
CA PRO A 189 15.37 2.93 7.47
C PRO A 189 15.03 4.38 7.15
N ALA A 190 13.76 4.73 7.31
CA ALA A 190 13.23 6.08 7.13
C ALA A 190 11.85 6.17 7.79
N LYS A 191 11.48 7.34 8.34
CA LYS A 191 10.15 7.60 8.85
C LYS A 191 9.12 7.39 7.74
N ALA A 192 8.05 6.67 8.03
CA ALA A 192 6.94 6.50 7.10
C ALA A 192 6.12 7.80 6.99
N ASP A 193 5.67 8.13 5.79
CA ASP A 193 4.74 9.23 5.53
C ASP A 193 3.30 8.71 5.49
N HIS A 194 3.11 7.55 4.91
CA HIS A 194 1.92 6.70 4.94
C HIS A 194 2.33 5.25 4.78
N TYR A 195 1.41 4.30 4.95
CA TYR A 195 1.70 2.89 4.71
C TYR A 195 0.43 2.11 4.41
N HIS A 196 0.62 0.97 3.73
CA HIS A 196 -0.33 -0.12 3.64
C HIS A 196 0.00 -1.14 4.72
N LEU A 197 -1.01 -1.68 5.40
CA LEU A 197 -0.81 -2.68 6.45
C LEU A 197 -1.63 -3.94 6.16
N TYR A 198 -0.98 -5.08 6.33
CA TYR A 198 -1.59 -6.40 6.23
C TYR A 198 -1.40 -7.09 7.58
N TRP A 199 -2.47 -7.60 8.20
CA TRP A 199 -2.39 -8.23 9.49
C TRP A 199 -3.29 -9.46 9.61
N GLY A 200 -2.92 -10.40 10.49
CA GLY A 200 -3.63 -11.65 10.74
C GLY A 200 -2.76 -12.68 11.44
N ASP A 201 -3.22 -13.92 11.46
CA ASP A 201 -2.57 -15.00 12.19
C ASP A 201 -1.73 -15.93 11.29
N ASP A 202 -1.81 -15.79 9.97
CA ASP A 202 -1.05 -16.58 9.01
C ASP A 202 -0.13 -15.68 8.18
N ARG A 203 1.16 -15.68 8.54
CA ARG A 203 2.23 -14.92 7.88
C ARG A 203 2.28 -15.15 6.36
N ALA A 204 2.14 -16.42 5.95
CA ALA A 204 2.26 -16.78 4.53
C ALA A 204 1.03 -16.40 3.71
N ALA A 205 -0.15 -16.42 4.32
CA ALA A 205 -1.38 -15.93 3.69
C ALA A 205 -1.33 -14.42 3.46
N LEU A 206 -0.81 -13.65 4.42
CA LEU A 206 -0.65 -12.19 4.30
C LEU A 206 0.27 -11.79 3.15
N LEU A 207 1.33 -12.56 2.86
CA LEU A 207 2.23 -12.31 1.72
C LEU A 207 1.55 -12.48 0.36
N LYS A 208 0.45 -13.23 0.30
CA LYS A 208 -0.32 -13.47 -0.92
C LYS A 208 -1.46 -12.47 -1.12
N GLU A 209 -1.77 -11.69 -0.06
CA GLU A 209 -2.85 -10.70 -0.15
C GLU A 209 -2.40 -9.49 -0.99
N VAL A 210 -3.12 -9.24 -2.07
CA VAL A 210 -2.83 -8.17 -3.03
C VAL A 210 -4.09 -7.39 -3.43
N THR A 211 -5.25 -7.75 -2.89
CA THR A 211 -6.54 -7.14 -3.24
C THR A 211 -7.08 -6.20 -2.16
N ASN A 212 -6.70 -6.43 -0.90
CA ASN A 212 -7.04 -5.59 0.24
C ASN A 212 -5.74 -5.08 0.89
N TRP A 213 -5.57 -3.77 0.89
CA TRP A 213 -4.39 -3.07 1.42
C TRP A 213 -4.81 -1.85 2.24
N PRO A 214 -5.41 -2.03 3.42
CA PRO A 214 -5.77 -0.93 4.30
C PRO A 214 -4.63 0.07 4.44
N THR A 215 -4.95 1.35 4.27
CA THR A 215 -3.97 2.42 4.15
C THR A 215 -4.15 3.41 5.29
N TYR A 216 -3.04 3.84 5.86
CA TYR A 216 -3.01 4.71 7.03
C TYR A 216 -2.10 5.92 6.78
N TYR A 217 -2.57 7.07 7.26
CA TYR A 217 -1.87 8.34 7.28
C TYR A 217 -1.73 8.85 8.72
N PRO A 218 -0.75 9.73 9.02
CA PRO A 218 -0.66 10.32 10.34
C PRO A 218 -1.98 10.94 10.79
N ALA A 219 -2.42 10.64 12.02
CA ALA A 219 -3.70 11.11 12.56
C ALA A 219 -3.78 12.64 12.71
N ALA A 220 -2.63 13.33 12.67
CA ALA A 220 -2.55 14.79 12.72
C ALA A 220 -2.91 15.46 11.38
N LEU A 221 -2.95 14.73 10.26
CA LEU A 221 -3.29 15.29 8.95
C LEU A 221 -4.81 15.43 8.82
N SER A 222 -5.23 16.56 8.25
CA SER A 222 -6.63 16.73 7.87
C SER A 222 -6.98 15.92 6.62
N PRO A 223 -8.27 15.64 6.36
CA PRO A 223 -8.70 15.02 5.11
C PRO A 223 -8.22 15.76 3.85
N ALA A 224 -8.15 17.10 3.92
CA ALA A 224 -7.66 17.92 2.82
C ALA A 224 -6.15 17.74 2.57
N ASP A 225 -5.34 17.63 3.65
CA ASP A 225 -3.90 17.38 3.53
C ASP A 225 -3.64 15.99 2.94
N ILE A 226 -4.37 14.97 3.40
CA ILE A 226 -4.29 13.59 2.87
C ILE A 226 -4.68 13.57 1.39
N SER A 227 -5.79 14.23 1.03
CA SER A 227 -6.23 14.33 -0.36
C SER A 227 -5.20 15.02 -1.25
N ALA A 228 -4.55 16.08 -0.76
CA ALA A 228 -3.51 16.80 -1.50
C ALA A 228 -2.27 15.91 -1.72
N GLU A 229 -1.83 15.19 -0.69
CA GLU A 229 -0.69 14.28 -0.77
C GLU A 229 -0.96 13.11 -1.73
N MET A 230 -2.13 12.49 -1.66
CA MET A 230 -2.53 11.41 -2.57
C MET A 230 -2.62 11.85 -4.06
N GLN A 231 -2.81 13.14 -4.34
CA GLN A 231 -2.83 13.68 -5.70
C GLN A 231 -1.43 14.04 -6.21
N ALA A 232 -0.45 14.21 -5.32
CA ALA A 232 0.93 14.49 -5.67
C ALA A 232 1.71 13.24 -6.13
N HIS A 233 1.16 12.05 -5.89
CA HIS A 233 1.70 10.73 -6.28
C HIS A 233 0.88 10.07 -7.45
#